data_a55b2bf9ecae11da6f76a5d8a6d6704a
#
_entry.id   a55b2bf9ecae11da6f76a5d8a6d6704a
#
_cell.length_a   1.000
_cell.length_b   1.000
_cell.length_c   1.000
_cell.angle_alpha   90.00
_cell.angle_beta   90.00
_cell.angle_gamma   90.00
#
_symmetry.space_group_name_H-M   'P 1'
#
loop_
_entity.id
_entity.type
_entity.pdbx_description
1 polymer ?
#
loop_
_entity_poly.entity_id
_entity_poly.type
_entity_poly.pdbx_seq_one_letter_code
_entity_poly.pdbx_strand_id
1 'polypeptide(L)'
;MSPRERIHHDRKGVEYRAGRARSSVIATGAACAALLVGACQPGPDELDNDAFRDRAAAFVREVSAGGPSVTCTVPLTAAQPFHVAVSMYHEGAVVGRGTGADTELCVALRDATRGALTASGPDRSHAAQARFVVELTDHQYALVEHEGRGVELASDLVPVRVLDRAMLRRRIDEGTAYLLRVMDPELGGVHKYYHAPTDTFEDRLHTIYTASTLYTLLAVHAHDRDERLRRPIERAAGFLLAMQRVAPGQPGHGAFHYSLDLGSREREPRFVVGTTSKSIFTLIALYSDTGDPAYLDVARLAADWLLTMLGADGRVSAELRLDPSGAGTVTTRESLLYTGQVLSALSRLYEVTADERYLDAASRTAGRLVAAVEREGCYLGDDYRPPNPISSSWLILSLFDYARASGDPTIREIVFDCADELLERQIDDPDDVYRHGRWHDSLSSSGNGWLAEVLSALYLDCPDSDPDACARFHDPVIRLFRLLMQYTYSPENSFVVKDPAMARGGVFWSTRERYVRTDSVCHAMNAYVFMVDHLADGVLVELPEPPLAERLELEGRAGRLAGREDQAADGEPEEEAGDP
;
A
#
# COMPACT_ATOMS: atom_id res chain seq x y z
N MET A 1 -62.53 0.40 13.38
CA MET A 1 -62.59 0.05 14.82
C MET A 1 -61.27 -0.62 15.16
N SER A 2 -60.44 0.13 15.92
CA SER A 2 -59.17 -0.35 16.53
C SER A 2 -59.49 -1.30 17.70
N PRO A 3 -58.56 -2.20 18.15
CA PRO A 3 -57.61 -1.70 19.15
C PRO A 3 -56.15 -2.12 18.96
N ARG A 4 -55.31 -1.19 19.40
CA ARG A 4 -53.88 -1.36 19.68
C ARG A 4 -53.71 -2.22 20.93
N GLU A 5 -52.98 -3.30 20.87
CA GLU A 5 -52.34 -3.92 22.04
C GLU A 5 -50.88 -3.50 22.14
N ARG A 6 -50.56 -2.83 23.23
CA ARG A 6 -49.21 -2.50 23.66
C ARG A 6 -48.64 -3.71 24.39
N ILE A 7 -47.53 -4.24 23.87
CA ILE A 7 -46.70 -5.20 24.60
C ILE A 7 -45.58 -4.39 25.26
N HIS A 8 -45.65 -4.27 26.59
CA HIS A 8 -44.55 -3.82 27.43
C HIS A 8 -43.49 -4.93 27.49
N HIS A 9 -42.30 -4.69 26.95
CA HIS A 9 -41.12 -5.50 27.28
C HIS A 9 -40.29 -4.77 28.34
N ASP A 10 -40.23 -5.43 29.47
CA ASP A 10 -39.48 -5.12 30.68
C ASP A 10 -37.96 -5.12 30.34
N ARG A 11 -37.32 -3.95 30.34
CA ARG A 11 -35.87 -3.80 30.28
C ARG A 11 -35.29 -4.14 31.64
N LYS A 12 -34.85 -5.38 31.85
CA LYS A 12 -33.93 -5.70 32.94
C LYS A 12 -32.55 -5.20 32.54
N GLY A 13 -32.08 -4.16 33.22
CA GLY A 13 -30.73 -3.65 33.11
C GLY A 13 -29.71 -4.73 33.48
N VAL A 14 -28.85 -5.02 32.56
CA VAL A 14 -27.60 -5.71 32.81
C VAL A 14 -26.54 -4.62 33.00
N GLU A 15 -26.20 -4.33 34.26
CA GLU A 15 -25.02 -3.55 34.58
C GLU A 15 -23.78 -4.29 34.13
N TYR A 16 -23.20 -3.83 33.02
CA TYR A 16 -21.83 -4.20 32.65
C TYR A 16 -20.87 -3.46 33.59
N ARG A 17 -20.40 -4.16 34.62
CA ARG A 17 -19.22 -3.74 35.36
C ARG A 17 -18.04 -3.72 34.38
N ALA A 18 -17.55 -2.52 34.12
CA ALA A 18 -16.27 -2.29 33.48
C ALA A 18 -15.15 -2.91 34.34
N GLY A 19 -14.87 -4.16 34.11
CA GLY A 19 -13.65 -4.81 34.56
C GLY A 19 -12.49 -4.29 33.70
N ARG A 20 -11.72 -3.33 34.26
CA ARG A 20 -10.40 -3.00 33.72
C ARG A 20 -9.54 -4.28 33.76
N ALA A 21 -9.59 -5.08 32.72
CA ALA A 21 -8.54 -6.03 32.42
C ALA A 21 -7.35 -5.22 31.89
N ARG A 22 -6.43 -4.88 32.79
CA ARG A 22 -5.05 -4.60 32.41
C ARG A 22 -4.53 -5.91 31.77
N SER A 23 -4.65 -6.05 30.47
CA SER A 23 -3.89 -7.03 29.71
C SER A 23 -2.45 -6.59 29.79
N SER A 24 -1.74 -7.23 30.70
CA SER A 24 -0.31 -7.18 30.82
C SER A 24 0.28 -7.70 29.50
N VAL A 25 0.83 -6.80 28.72
CA VAL A 25 1.88 -7.09 27.74
C VAL A 25 3.12 -7.49 28.54
N ILE A 26 3.12 -8.70 29.07
CA ILE A 26 4.27 -9.39 29.67
C ILE A 26 4.08 -10.85 29.30
N ALA A 27 4.49 -11.23 28.11
CA ALA A 27 4.68 -12.65 27.77
C ALA A 27 5.53 -12.91 26.53
N THR A 28 6.50 -12.06 26.19
CA THR A 28 7.56 -12.47 25.25
C THR A 28 8.99 -12.27 25.78
N GLY A 29 9.12 -11.69 26.96
CA GLY A 29 10.42 -11.62 27.67
C GLY A 29 10.78 -12.85 28.50
N ALA A 30 9.94 -13.87 28.59
CA ALA A 30 10.14 -15.00 29.55
C ALA A 30 10.74 -16.27 28.92
N ALA A 31 11.02 -16.32 27.64
CA ALA A 31 11.64 -17.51 27.02
C ALA A 31 13.19 -17.52 27.09
N CYS A 32 13.83 -16.41 27.46
CA CYS A 32 15.30 -16.35 27.59
C CYS A 32 15.83 -16.47 29.01
N ALA A 33 15.01 -16.76 30.02
CA ALA A 33 15.42 -16.76 31.43
C ALA A 33 15.83 -18.14 31.99
N ALA A 34 16.05 -19.14 31.16
CA ALA A 34 16.59 -20.41 31.65
C ALA A 34 17.61 -20.98 30.67
N LEU A 35 18.85 -21.06 31.16
CA LEU A 35 20.02 -21.78 30.63
C LEU A 35 20.97 -21.00 29.73
N LEU A 36 22.11 -20.63 30.37
CA LEU A 36 23.41 -20.31 29.75
C LEU A 36 23.45 -19.10 28.78
N VAL A 37 24.13 -18.08 29.24
CA VAL A 37 24.72 -16.95 28.52
C VAL A 37 24.92 -17.18 27.00
N GLY A 38 23.82 -17.22 26.24
CA GLY A 38 23.78 -17.08 24.81
C GLY A 38 22.95 -15.83 24.55
N ALA A 39 23.53 -14.77 23.99
CA ALA A 39 22.77 -13.61 23.56
C ALA A 39 21.68 -14.10 22.60
N CYS A 40 20.41 -13.90 22.95
CA CYS A 40 19.30 -14.18 22.06
C CYS A 40 19.43 -13.26 20.85
N GLN A 41 19.23 -13.80 19.64
CA GLN A 41 19.11 -12.94 18.47
C GLN A 41 17.83 -12.10 18.60
N PRO A 42 17.88 -10.80 18.31
CA PRO A 42 16.69 -9.97 18.30
C PRO A 42 15.70 -10.53 17.28
N GLY A 43 14.43 -10.57 17.66
CA GLY A 43 13.38 -10.99 16.75
C GLY A 43 13.15 -9.95 15.64
N PRO A 44 12.53 -10.33 14.52
CA PRO A 44 12.17 -9.39 13.45
C PRO A 44 11.41 -8.16 13.97
N ASP A 45 10.54 -8.36 14.96
CA ASP A 45 9.72 -7.30 15.57
C ASP A 45 10.55 -6.25 16.34
N GLU A 46 11.71 -6.62 16.88
CA GLU A 46 12.61 -5.67 17.57
C GLU A 46 13.31 -4.73 16.58
N LEU A 47 13.56 -5.21 15.37
CA LEU A 47 14.17 -4.43 14.29
C LEU A 47 13.13 -3.71 13.44
N ASP A 48 11.86 -4.16 13.49
CA ASP A 48 10.76 -3.61 12.73
C ASP A 48 9.97 -2.57 13.52
N ASN A 49 10.66 -1.63 14.14
CA ASN A 49 9.97 -0.48 14.71
C ASN A 49 10.69 0.83 14.34
N ASP A 50 9.88 1.87 14.07
CA ASP A 50 10.38 3.12 13.55
C ASP A 50 11.30 3.83 14.55
N ALA A 51 11.03 3.74 15.85
CA ALA A 51 11.90 4.30 16.87
C ALA A 51 13.30 3.64 16.90
N PHE A 52 13.39 2.34 16.60
CA PHE A 52 14.68 1.67 16.44
C PHE A 52 15.40 2.16 15.17
N ARG A 53 14.66 2.28 14.05
CA ARG A 53 15.19 2.76 12.78
C ARG A 53 15.70 4.19 12.89
N ASP A 54 14.97 5.08 13.56
CA ASP A 54 15.39 6.46 13.82
C ASP A 54 16.67 6.52 14.63
N ARG A 55 16.81 5.68 15.66
CA ARG A 55 18.05 5.60 16.44
C ARG A 55 19.20 5.06 15.61
N ALA A 56 18.97 4.05 14.75
CA ALA A 56 20.00 3.52 13.85
C ALA A 56 20.43 4.58 12.83
N ALA A 57 19.49 5.32 12.25
CA ALA A 57 19.77 6.42 11.35
C ALA A 57 20.56 7.55 12.04
N ALA A 58 20.16 7.95 13.24
CA ALA A 58 20.87 8.95 14.03
C ALA A 58 22.30 8.52 14.34
N PHE A 59 22.51 7.26 14.71
CA PHE A 59 23.83 6.70 14.98
C PHE A 59 24.74 6.76 13.75
N VAL A 60 24.23 6.34 12.58
CA VAL A 60 25.00 6.40 11.33
C VAL A 60 25.36 7.84 10.96
N ARG A 61 24.43 8.80 11.08
CA ARG A 61 24.72 10.22 10.84
C ARG A 61 25.81 10.75 11.78
N GLU A 62 25.76 10.38 13.06
CA GLU A 62 26.73 10.82 14.05
C GLU A 62 28.13 10.23 13.78
N VAL A 63 28.20 8.95 13.39
CA VAL A 63 29.44 8.31 12.94
C VAL A 63 29.98 8.99 11.69
N SER A 64 29.12 9.30 10.72
CA SER A 64 29.48 9.99 9.48
C SER A 64 30.03 11.39 9.73
N ALA A 65 29.52 12.10 10.71
CA ALA A 65 30.00 13.42 11.12
C ALA A 65 31.40 13.39 11.79
N GLY A 66 31.97 12.20 12.04
CA GLY A 66 33.33 12.04 12.53
C GLY A 66 33.47 12.31 14.02
N GLY A 67 32.43 12.11 14.81
CA GLY A 67 32.51 12.18 16.28
C GLY A 67 33.52 11.17 16.82
N PRO A 68 34.46 11.61 17.72
CA PRO A 68 35.53 10.73 18.23
C PRO A 68 34.99 9.59 19.11
N SER A 69 33.81 9.78 19.70
CA SER A 69 33.16 8.79 20.58
C SER A 69 31.64 8.89 20.41
N VAL A 70 31.12 8.11 19.46
CA VAL A 70 29.67 8.04 19.24
C VAL A 70 29.08 7.02 20.19
N THR A 71 28.15 7.44 21.05
CA THR A 71 27.44 6.57 21.96
C THR A 71 26.53 5.63 21.18
N CYS A 72 26.54 4.32 21.50
CA CYS A 72 25.65 3.37 20.89
C CYS A 72 24.18 3.67 21.26
N THR A 73 23.36 3.95 20.26
CA THR A 73 21.92 4.22 20.42
C THR A 73 21.04 3.00 20.13
N VAL A 74 21.66 1.92 19.61
CA VAL A 74 20.99 0.65 19.25
C VAL A 74 21.77 -0.54 19.85
N PRO A 75 21.80 -0.70 21.17
CA PRO A 75 22.67 -1.67 21.86
C PRO A 75 22.09 -3.10 21.75
N LEU A 76 22.10 -3.65 20.54
CA LEU A 76 21.71 -5.05 20.28
C LEU A 76 22.95 -5.93 20.13
N THR A 77 22.86 -7.14 20.72
CA THR A 77 23.86 -8.19 20.59
C THR A 77 23.20 -9.48 20.13
N ALA A 78 23.89 -10.25 19.31
CA ALA A 78 23.41 -11.53 18.80
C ALA A 78 24.46 -12.63 18.96
N ALA A 79 24.02 -13.89 18.92
CA ALA A 79 24.92 -15.05 18.97
C ALA A 79 25.74 -15.21 17.67
N GLN A 80 25.22 -14.69 16.56
CA GLN A 80 25.89 -14.64 15.26
C GLN A 80 26.10 -13.18 14.85
N PRO A 81 27.12 -12.87 14.04
CA PRO A 81 27.35 -11.51 13.59
C PRO A 81 26.18 -10.93 12.83
N PHE A 82 25.85 -9.68 13.10
CA PHE A 82 25.06 -8.85 12.19
C PHE A 82 25.94 -8.51 11.00
N HIS A 83 25.43 -8.71 9.80
CA HIS A 83 26.04 -8.23 8.57
C HIS A 83 25.32 -6.98 8.13
N VAL A 84 26.02 -5.85 8.08
CA VAL A 84 25.46 -4.55 7.78
C VAL A 84 26.16 -3.97 6.57
N ALA A 85 25.38 -3.39 5.65
CA ALA A 85 25.89 -2.53 4.58
C ALA A 85 25.37 -1.11 4.78
N VAL A 86 26.23 -0.12 4.61
CA VAL A 86 25.87 1.30 4.52
C VAL A 86 26.22 1.80 3.14
N SER A 87 25.21 2.28 2.41
CA SER A 87 25.37 2.93 1.12
C SER A 87 25.11 4.41 1.26
N MET A 88 26.04 5.23 0.81
CA MET A 88 25.92 6.69 0.80
C MET A 88 25.58 7.16 -0.61
N TYR A 89 24.57 8.01 -0.73
CA TYR A 89 24.03 8.49 -2.00
C TYR A 89 24.19 10.01 -2.09
N HIS A 90 24.65 10.48 -3.22
CA HIS A 90 24.67 11.90 -3.57
C HIS A 90 24.09 12.05 -4.98
N GLU A 91 23.06 12.86 -5.14
CA GLU A 91 22.38 13.11 -6.41
C GLU A 91 21.96 11.83 -7.18
N GLY A 92 21.53 10.79 -6.46
CA GLY A 92 21.06 9.52 -7.04
C GLY A 92 22.18 8.49 -7.29
N ALA A 93 23.44 8.88 -7.13
CA ALA A 93 24.59 7.98 -7.27
C ALA A 93 25.09 7.46 -5.93
N VAL A 94 25.58 6.23 -5.87
CA VAL A 94 26.30 5.69 -4.70
C VAL A 94 27.71 6.27 -4.70
N VAL A 95 28.01 7.15 -3.74
CA VAL A 95 29.33 7.77 -3.60
C VAL A 95 30.25 6.99 -2.65
N GLY A 96 29.69 6.08 -1.86
CA GLY A 96 30.47 5.21 -0.99
C GLY A 96 29.64 4.06 -0.45
N ARG A 97 30.19 2.87 -0.41
CA ARG A 97 29.59 1.70 0.21
C ARG A 97 30.57 1.03 1.15
N GLY A 98 30.09 0.68 2.34
CA GLY A 98 30.89 -0.04 3.34
C GLY A 98 30.10 -1.14 3.99
N THR A 99 30.79 -2.20 4.40
CA THR A 99 30.19 -3.33 5.12
C THR A 99 30.86 -3.50 6.48
N GLY A 100 30.10 -4.01 7.45
CA GLY A 100 30.58 -4.38 8.78
C GLY A 100 29.92 -5.66 9.23
N ALA A 101 30.64 -6.44 10.02
CA ALA A 101 30.13 -7.68 10.61
C ALA A 101 30.60 -7.79 12.05
N ASP A 102 29.67 -7.84 13.00
CA ASP A 102 29.97 -8.00 14.42
C ASP A 102 28.76 -8.54 15.17
N THR A 103 28.98 -9.20 16.31
CA THR A 103 27.91 -9.65 17.21
C THR A 103 27.25 -8.48 17.95
N GLU A 104 27.86 -7.32 17.95
CA GLU A 104 27.29 -6.06 18.44
C GLU A 104 26.87 -5.19 17.25
N LEU A 105 25.57 -4.90 17.12
CA LEU A 105 25.05 -4.14 16.00
C LEU A 105 25.70 -2.75 15.84
N CYS A 106 25.98 -2.06 16.95
CA CYS A 106 26.66 -0.75 16.89
C CYS A 106 28.09 -0.83 16.35
N VAL A 107 28.79 -1.93 16.57
CA VAL A 107 30.13 -2.15 16.01
C VAL A 107 30.00 -2.37 14.51
N ALA A 108 29.10 -3.27 14.09
CA ALA A 108 28.85 -3.54 12.68
C ALA A 108 28.43 -2.27 11.91
N LEU A 109 27.49 -1.47 12.47
CA LEU A 109 27.04 -0.19 11.88
C LEU A 109 28.18 0.82 11.75
N ARG A 110 29.01 0.95 12.82
CA ARG A 110 30.14 1.87 12.83
C ARG A 110 31.18 1.52 11.76
N ASP A 111 31.50 0.22 11.66
CA ASP A 111 32.49 -0.26 10.71
C ASP A 111 31.99 -0.13 9.27
N ALA A 112 30.72 -0.46 9.02
CA ALA A 112 30.09 -0.26 7.73
C ALA A 112 30.09 1.24 7.32
N THR A 113 29.72 2.13 8.26
CA THR A 113 29.69 3.59 8.00
C THR A 113 31.10 4.12 7.70
N ARG A 114 32.11 3.72 8.46
CA ARG A 114 33.50 4.11 8.21
C ARG A 114 34.04 3.55 6.89
N GLY A 115 33.63 2.33 6.54
CA GLY A 115 33.93 1.73 5.25
C GLY A 115 33.35 2.55 4.10
N ALA A 116 32.08 2.95 4.19
CA ALA A 116 31.43 3.80 3.19
C ALA A 116 32.13 5.16 3.04
N LEU A 117 32.48 5.81 4.17
CA LEU A 117 33.26 7.06 4.17
C LEU A 117 34.66 6.91 3.56
N THR A 118 35.27 5.75 3.72
CA THR A 118 36.59 5.49 3.13
C THR A 118 36.47 5.25 1.63
N ALA A 119 35.43 4.53 1.22
CA ALA A 119 35.14 4.25 -0.19
C ALA A 119 34.76 5.51 -0.97
N SER A 120 34.19 6.53 -0.33
CA SER A 120 33.88 7.81 -0.96
C SER A 120 35.11 8.65 -1.35
N GLY A 121 36.30 8.16 -1.04
CA GLY A 121 37.56 8.80 -1.42
C GLY A 121 38.08 9.85 -0.42
N PRO A 122 39.22 10.51 -0.71
CA PRO A 122 39.80 11.53 0.15
C PRO A 122 38.99 12.82 0.16
N ASP A 123 38.27 13.08 -0.91
CA ASP A 123 37.34 14.19 -1.00
C ASP A 123 36.02 13.80 -0.31
N ARG A 124 35.83 14.33 0.90
CA ARG A 124 34.64 14.09 1.70
C ARG A 124 33.52 15.12 1.48
N SER A 125 33.67 16.02 0.50
CA SER A 125 32.63 17.02 0.22
C SER A 125 31.28 16.36 -0.09
N HIS A 126 31.28 15.37 -0.96
CA HIS A 126 30.09 14.59 -1.27
C HIS A 126 29.57 13.78 -0.06
N ALA A 127 30.47 13.25 0.77
CA ALA A 127 30.07 12.48 1.96
C ALA A 127 29.35 13.35 3.01
N ALA A 128 29.66 14.65 3.06
CA ALA A 128 29.00 15.57 3.98
C ALA A 128 27.53 15.86 3.59
N GLN A 129 27.23 15.88 2.29
CA GLN A 129 25.89 16.07 1.73
C GLN A 129 25.19 14.74 1.42
N ALA A 130 25.92 13.61 1.49
CA ALA A 130 25.37 12.31 1.15
C ALA A 130 24.26 11.91 2.11
N ARG A 131 23.25 11.30 1.54
CA ARG A 131 22.18 10.61 2.26
C ARG A 131 22.50 9.12 2.28
N PHE A 132 21.96 8.38 3.21
CA PHE A 132 22.34 6.98 3.36
C PHE A 132 21.15 6.04 3.46
N VAL A 133 21.43 4.79 3.12
CA VAL A 133 20.59 3.63 3.42
C VAL A 133 21.44 2.61 4.17
N VAL A 134 20.88 2.06 5.22
CA VAL A 134 21.46 1.01 6.04
C VAL A 134 20.68 -0.28 5.79
N GLU A 135 21.38 -1.33 5.40
CA GLU A 135 20.79 -2.63 5.10
C GLU A 135 21.39 -3.71 6.00
N LEU A 136 20.55 -4.64 6.49
CA LEU A 136 21.00 -5.91 7.03
C LEU A 136 21.13 -6.89 5.88
N THR A 137 22.32 -7.45 5.70
CA THR A 137 22.64 -8.36 4.59
C THR A 137 22.59 -9.83 4.97
N ASP A 138 22.27 -10.14 6.23
CA ASP A 138 22.10 -11.50 6.71
C ASP A 138 20.72 -12.05 6.31
N HIS A 139 20.70 -13.25 5.73
CA HIS A 139 19.47 -13.93 5.30
C HIS A 139 18.47 -14.20 6.45
N GLN A 140 18.88 -14.19 7.71
CA GLN A 140 17.96 -14.32 8.84
C GLN A 140 16.96 -13.18 8.94
N TYR A 141 17.31 -12.01 8.45
CA TYR A 141 16.50 -10.80 8.47
C TYR A 141 15.94 -10.44 7.10
N ALA A 142 16.24 -11.24 6.09
CA ALA A 142 15.63 -11.09 4.78
C ALA A 142 14.14 -11.43 4.89
N LEU A 143 13.32 -10.41 5.08
CA LEU A 143 11.89 -10.52 4.92
C LEU A 143 11.59 -10.69 3.42
N VAL A 144 11.60 -11.94 3.00
CA VAL A 144 10.93 -12.45 1.80
C VAL A 144 11.02 -11.58 0.53
N GLU A 145 11.59 -12.14 -0.54
CA GLU A 145 11.37 -11.83 -1.95
C GLU A 145 12.39 -10.96 -2.70
N HIS A 146 13.44 -10.47 -2.12
CA HIS A 146 14.46 -9.79 -2.93
C HIS A 146 15.77 -10.59 -2.91
N GLU A 147 15.80 -11.61 -3.73
CA GLU A 147 16.95 -12.40 -4.18
C GLU A 147 18.33 -11.84 -3.76
N GLY A 148 18.73 -12.13 -2.50
CA GLY A 148 20.07 -11.80 -2.01
C GLY A 148 20.31 -10.32 -1.65
N ARG A 149 19.29 -9.46 -1.63
CA ARG A 149 19.40 -8.07 -1.16
C ARG A 149 19.09 -7.99 0.32
N GLY A 150 19.77 -7.09 1.01
CA GLY A 150 19.55 -6.83 2.43
C GLY A 150 18.21 -6.16 2.72
N VAL A 151 17.76 -6.27 3.96
CA VAL A 151 16.59 -5.53 4.46
C VAL A 151 17.02 -4.13 4.86
N GLU A 152 16.33 -3.11 4.38
CA GLU A 152 16.58 -1.73 4.80
C GLU A 152 16.30 -1.59 6.31
N LEU A 153 17.34 -1.34 7.08
CA LEU A 153 17.26 -1.12 8.51
C LEU A 153 16.93 0.35 8.83
N ALA A 154 17.52 1.27 8.11
CA ALA A 154 17.31 2.71 8.30
C ALA A 154 17.67 3.49 7.02
N SER A 155 17.09 4.67 6.85
CA SER A 155 17.43 5.58 5.76
C SER A 155 17.11 7.03 6.10
N ASP A 156 17.70 7.94 5.35
CA ASP A 156 17.44 9.40 5.42
C ASP A 156 16.15 9.78 4.68
N LEU A 157 15.01 9.21 5.06
CA LEU A 157 13.70 9.65 4.56
C LEU A 157 13.41 11.10 5.00
N VAL A 158 12.79 11.84 4.09
CA VAL A 158 12.27 13.17 4.42
C VAL A 158 10.83 13.05 4.89
N PRO A 159 10.52 13.37 6.15
CA PRO A 159 9.14 13.33 6.64
C PRO A 159 8.32 14.47 6.04
N VAL A 160 7.06 14.18 5.70
CA VAL A 160 6.09 15.18 5.29
C VAL A 160 5.34 15.67 6.52
N ARG A 161 5.64 16.88 6.98
CA ARG A 161 4.98 17.48 8.15
C ARG A 161 3.76 18.30 7.79
N VAL A 162 3.78 18.94 6.63
CA VAL A 162 2.71 19.81 6.16
C VAL A 162 2.10 19.22 4.90
N LEU A 163 0.77 19.10 4.88
CA LEU A 163 -0.01 18.79 3.71
C LEU A 163 -0.97 19.93 3.43
N ASP A 164 -0.94 20.45 2.22
CA ASP A 164 -1.92 21.40 1.71
C ASP A 164 -2.61 20.87 0.44
N ARG A 165 -3.71 21.53 0.06
CA ARG A 165 -4.46 21.16 -1.15
C ARG A 165 -3.64 21.33 -2.43
N ALA A 166 -2.70 22.28 -2.46
CA ALA A 166 -1.84 22.48 -3.62
C ALA A 166 -0.84 21.33 -3.80
N MET A 167 -0.31 20.79 -2.69
CA MET A 167 0.52 19.58 -2.71
C MET A 167 -0.30 18.38 -3.23
N LEU A 168 -1.54 18.23 -2.77
CA LEU A 168 -2.42 17.16 -3.22
C LEU A 168 -2.61 17.20 -4.75
N ARG A 169 -2.92 18.38 -5.32
CA ARG A 169 -3.02 18.56 -6.77
C ARG A 169 -1.73 18.22 -7.50
N ARG A 170 -0.58 18.67 -7.01
CA ARG A 170 0.72 18.29 -7.60
C ARG A 170 0.94 16.78 -7.61
N ARG A 171 0.52 16.06 -6.56
CA ARG A 171 0.65 14.60 -6.49
C ARG A 171 -0.30 13.89 -7.45
N ILE A 172 -1.49 14.44 -7.71
CA ILE A 172 -2.37 13.95 -8.78
C ILE A 172 -1.66 14.06 -10.14
N ASP A 173 -1.06 15.20 -10.46
CA ASP A 173 -0.32 15.40 -11.72
C ASP A 173 0.88 14.45 -11.83
N GLU A 174 1.69 14.33 -10.78
CA GLU A 174 2.90 13.50 -10.76
C GLU A 174 2.56 12.01 -10.81
N GLY A 175 1.53 11.56 -10.07
CA GLY A 175 1.05 10.18 -10.09
C GLY A 175 0.47 9.80 -11.45
N THR A 176 -0.30 10.71 -12.09
CA THR A 176 -0.79 10.54 -13.46
C THR A 176 0.39 10.36 -14.43
N ALA A 177 1.38 11.26 -14.35
CA ALA A 177 2.56 11.16 -15.20
C ALA A 177 3.34 9.85 -14.94
N TYR A 178 3.43 9.38 -13.69
CA TYR A 178 4.04 8.10 -13.34
C TYR A 178 3.28 6.93 -13.99
N LEU A 179 1.95 6.86 -13.84
CA LEU A 179 1.13 5.79 -14.43
C LEU A 179 1.28 5.72 -15.95
N LEU A 180 1.44 6.86 -16.61
CA LEU A 180 1.70 6.91 -18.06
C LEU A 180 3.10 6.38 -18.42
N ARG A 181 4.12 6.58 -17.56
CA ARG A 181 5.49 6.09 -17.81
C ARG A 181 5.62 4.58 -17.63
N VAL A 182 4.89 3.99 -16.67
CA VAL A 182 4.93 2.53 -16.41
C VAL A 182 4.01 1.72 -17.31
N MET A 183 3.22 2.36 -18.14
CA MET A 183 2.41 1.71 -19.16
C MET A 183 3.28 1.30 -20.34
N ASP A 184 3.18 0.04 -20.77
CA ASP A 184 3.85 -0.44 -21.98
C ASP A 184 3.39 0.39 -23.20
N PRO A 185 4.33 1.01 -23.93
CA PRO A 185 3.98 1.96 -24.99
C PRO A 185 3.37 1.29 -26.22
N GLU A 186 3.60 -0.01 -26.43
CA GLU A 186 3.09 -0.78 -27.56
C GLU A 186 1.74 -1.42 -27.24
N LEU A 187 1.66 -2.12 -26.11
CA LEU A 187 0.51 -2.94 -25.75
C LEU A 187 -0.51 -2.20 -24.88
N GLY A 188 -0.09 -1.16 -24.15
CA GLY A 188 -0.95 -0.43 -23.21
C GLY A 188 -1.22 -1.15 -21.90
N GLY A 189 -0.65 -2.33 -21.68
CA GLY A 189 -0.68 -3.03 -20.40
C GLY A 189 0.28 -2.41 -19.40
N VAL A 190 0.15 -2.75 -18.11
CA VAL A 190 0.93 -2.15 -17.04
C VAL A 190 1.65 -3.23 -16.24
N HIS A 191 2.92 -2.94 -15.90
CA HIS A 191 3.72 -3.76 -14.99
C HIS A 191 3.17 -3.70 -13.56
N LYS A 192 3.31 -4.79 -12.82
CA LYS A 192 2.97 -4.83 -11.40
C LYS A 192 3.99 -4.08 -10.57
N TYR A 193 5.29 -4.27 -10.87
CA TYR A 193 6.41 -3.73 -10.12
C TYR A 193 7.33 -2.88 -10.98
N TYR A 194 7.77 -1.76 -10.41
CA TYR A 194 8.93 -0.99 -10.85
C TYR A 194 9.96 -0.95 -9.71
N HIS A 195 11.13 -1.52 -9.93
CA HIS A 195 12.23 -1.52 -8.98
C HIS A 195 13.07 -0.25 -9.16
N ALA A 196 12.67 0.84 -8.49
CA ALA A 196 13.28 2.15 -8.66
C ALA A 196 14.79 2.20 -8.34
N PRO A 197 15.31 1.48 -7.30
CA PRO A 197 16.75 1.45 -7.04
C PRO A 197 17.60 0.88 -8.17
N THR A 198 17.04 0.02 -9.01
CA THR A 198 17.73 -0.62 -10.14
C THR A 198 17.22 -0.16 -11.49
N ASP A 199 16.15 0.64 -11.53
CA ASP A 199 15.47 1.09 -12.75
C ASP A 199 15.06 -0.10 -13.65
N THR A 200 14.35 -1.06 -13.07
CA THR A 200 13.95 -2.29 -13.78
C THR A 200 12.46 -2.59 -13.58
N PHE A 201 11.87 -3.22 -14.58
CA PHE A 201 10.51 -3.75 -14.56
C PHE A 201 10.54 -5.27 -14.58
N GLU A 202 9.45 -5.90 -14.16
CA GLU A 202 9.23 -7.32 -14.39
C GLU A 202 8.87 -7.61 -15.85
N ASP A 203 9.09 -8.85 -16.30
CA ASP A 203 8.87 -9.28 -17.70
C ASP A 203 7.39 -9.59 -18.00
N ARG A 204 6.44 -9.02 -17.26
CA ARG A 204 5.01 -9.29 -17.39
C ARG A 204 4.18 -8.02 -17.33
N LEU A 205 3.07 -8.04 -18.08
CA LEU A 205 1.99 -7.07 -17.95
C LEU A 205 0.80 -7.75 -17.26
N HIS A 206 0.26 -7.11 -16.25
CA HIS A 206 -0.80 -7.70 -15.43
C HIS A 206 -2.15 -7.04 -15.68
N THR A 207 -3.18 -7.86 -15.87
CA THR A 207 -4.54 -7.39 -16.17
C THR A 207 -5.12 -6.55 -15.05
N ILE A 208 -4.97 -6.99 -13.78
CA ILE A 208 -5.54 -6.27 -12.64
C ILE A 208 -4.88 -4.89 -12.46
N TYR A 209 -3.56 -4.77 -12.67
CA TYR A 209 -2.85 -3.49 -12.56
C TYR A 209 -3.16 -2.57 -13.73
N THR A 210 -3.36 -3.13 -14.93
CA THR A 210 -3.85 -2.37 -16.08
C THR A 210 -5.27 -1.88 -15.85
N ALA A 211 -6.17 -2.72 -15.35
CA ALA A 211 -7.54 -2.32 -15.01
C ALA A 211 -7.55 -1.22 -13.93
N SER A 212 -6.74 -1.35 -12.88
CA SER A 212 -6.64 -0.33 -11.82
C SER A 212 -6.09 0.98 -12.37
N THR A 213 -5.02 0.95 -13.18
CA THR A 213 -4.45 2.15 -13.81
C THR A 213 -5.47 2.82 -14.73
N LEU A 214 -6.16 2.05 -15.57
CA LEU A 214 -7.18 2.58 -16.46
C LEU A 214 -8.33 3.22 -15.69
N TYR A 215 -8.79 2.59 -14.61
CA TYR A 215 -9.81 3.16 -13.71
C TYR A 215 -9.35 4.50 -13.13
N THR A 216 -8.12 4.59 -12.65
CA THR A 216 -7.53 5.83 -12.12
C THR A 216 -7.41 6.90 -13.19
N LEU A 217 -6.94 6.57 -14.41
CA LEU A 217 -6.84 7.54 -15.50
C LEU A 217 -8.21 8.05 -15.95
N LEU A 218 -9.25 7.20 -15.92
CA LEU A 218 -10.64 7.62 -16.18
C LEU A 218 -11.14 8.57 -15.09
N ALA A 219 -10.84 8.31 -13.82
CA ALA A 219 -11.20 9.22 -12.72
C ALA A 219 -10.52 10.60 -12.88
N VAL A 220 -9.21 10.62 -13.18
CA VAL A 220 -8.47 11.87 -13.46
C VAL A 220 -9.06 12.58 -14.69
N HIS A 221 -9.34 11.84 -15.79
CA HIS A 221 -9.94 12.42 -16.98
C HIS A 221 -11.33 13.03 -16.72
N ALA A 222 -12.14 12.35 -15.92
CA ALA A 222 -13.47 12.86 -15.54
C ALA A 222 -13.36 14.14 -14.70
N HIS A 223 -12.33 14.26 -13.84
CA HIS A 223 -12.08 15.42 -12.99
C HIS A 223 -11.51 16.60 -13.79
N ASP A 224 -10.42 16.41 -14.52
CA ASP A 224 -9.67 17.50 -15.15
C ASP A 224 -10.02 17.75 -16.62
N ARG A 225 -10.77 16.83 -17.25
CA ARG A 225 -11.06 16.84 -18.70
C ARG A 225 -9.77 16.86 -19.55
N ASP A 226 -8.72 16.18 -19.08
CA ASP A 226 -7.42 16.15 -19.76
C ASP A 226 -7.45 15.27 -21.02
N GLU A 227 -7.56 15.91 -22.18
CA GLU A 227 -7.59 15.24 -23.48
C GLU A 227 -6.30 14.45 -23.80
N ARG A 228 -5.20 14.74 -23.12
CA ARG A 228 -3.94 13.99 -23.29
C ARG A 228 -4.08 12.53 -22.80
N LEU A 229 -5.05 12.24 -21.94
CA LEU A 229 -5.30 10.90 -21.41
C LEU A 229 -6.09 10.00 -22.37
N ARG A 230 -6.79 10.52 -23.37
CA ARG A 230 -7.62 9.71 -24.29
C ARG A 230 -6.87 8.55 -24.93
N ARG A 231 -5.73 8.83 -25.58
CA ARG A 231 -4.94 7.79 -26.24
C ARG A 231 -4.37 6.74 -25.27
N PRO A 232 -3.78 7.12 -24.12
CA PRO A 232 -3.42 6.16 -23.08
C PRO A 232 -4.59 5.30 -22.61
N ILE A 233 -5.76 5.90 -22.34
CA ILE A 233 -6.99 5.21 -21.95
C ILE A 233 -7.41 4.20 -23.02
N GLU A 234 -7.48 4.60 -24.30
CA GLU A 234 -7.84 3.73 -25.41
C GLU A 234 -6.88 2.53 -25.55
N ARG A 235 -5.57 2.75 -25.39
CA ARG A 235 -4.58 1.66 -25.47
C ARG A 235 -4.73 0.68 -24.30
N ALA A 236 -4.88 1.19 -23.07
CA ALA A 236 -5.08 0.35 -21.91
C ALA A 236 -6.41 -0.44 -21.98
N ALA A 237 -7.47 0.19 -22.49
CA ALA A 237 -8.75 -0.48 -22.77
C ALA A 237 -8.57 -1.59 -23.81
N GLY A 238 -7.82 -1.35 -24.89
CA GLY A 238 -7.50 -2.36 -25.90
C GLY A 238 -6.77 -3.57 -25.30
N PHE A 239 -5.76 -3.34 -24.45
CA PHE A 239 -5.09 -4.41 -23.71
C PHE A 239 -6.07 -5.16 -22.81
N LEU A 240 -6.85 -4.45 -22.01
CA LEU A 240 -7.82 -5.06 -21.09
C LEU A 240 -8.79 -5.99 -21.85
N LEU A 241 -9.40 -5.51 -22.94
CA LEU A 241 -10.30 -6.32 -23.77
C LEU A 241 -9.61 -7.56 -24.34
N ALA A 242 -8.36 -7.42 -24.80
CA ALA A 242 -7.57 -8.53 -25.33
C ALA A 242 -7.26 -9.61 -24.28
N MET A 243 -7.31 -9.27 -22.98
CA MET A 243 -7.06 -10.23 -21.90
C MET A 243 -8.30 -11.06 -21.52
N GLN A 244 -9.49 -10.76 -22.03
CA GLN A 244 -10.67 -11.60 -21.79
C GLN A 244 -10.59 -12.91 -22.56
N ARG A 245 -10.88 -14.03 -21.88
CA ARG A 245 -11.00 -15.34 -22.52
C ARG A 245 -12.39 -15.54 -23.12
N VAL A 246 -12.46 -15.55 -24.43
CA VAL A 246 -13.70 -15.84 -25.17
C VAL A 246 -13.59 -17.25 -25.76
N ALA A 247 -14.11 -18.25 -25.04
CA ALA A 247 -14.05 -19.67 -25.40
C ALA A 247 -15.35 -20.38 -24.96
N PRO A 248 -16.46 -20.22 -25.72
CA PRO A 248 -17.76 -20.74 -25.35
C PRO A 248 -17.74 -22.25 -25.02
N GLY A 249 -18.38 -22.64 -23.91
CA GLY A 249 -18.44 -24.02 -23.45
C GLY A 249 -17.15 -24.56 -22.82
N GLN A 250 -16.10 -23.76 -22.70
CA GLN A 250 -14.85 -24.17 -22.06
C GLN A 250 -14.64 -23.48 -20.70
N PRO A 251 -13.87 -24.08 -19.77
CA PRO A 251 -13.54 -23.47 -18.50
C PRO A 251 -12.91 -22.08 -18.68
N GLY A 252 -13.30 -21.13 -17.83
CA GLY A 252 -12.77 -19.76 -17.87
C GLY A 252 -13.35 -18.87 -18.98
N HIS A 253 -14.40 -19.31 -19.71
CA HIS A 253 -15.09 -18.44 -20.65
C HIS A 253 -15.67 -17.21 -19.94
N GLY A 254 -15.30 -16.01 -20.39
CA GLY A 254 -15.65 -14.71 -19.80
C GLY A 254 -14.61 -14.17 -18.81
N ALA A 255 -13.77 -15.01 -18.21
CA ALA A 255 -12.73 -14.59 -17.28
C ALA A 255 -11.59 -13.80 -17.95
N PHE A 256 -10.87 -13.02 -17.16
CA PHE A 256 -9.67 -12.34 -17.62
C PHE A 256 -8.41 -13.11 -17.23
N HIS A 257 -7.49 -13.33 -18.17
CA HIS A 257 -6.17 -13.86 -17.91
C HIS A 257 -5.44 -12.99 -16.89
N TYR A 258 -4.67 -13.61 -15.98
CA TYR A 258 -3.98 -12.88 -14.91
C TYR A 258 -2.88 -11.97 -15.43
N SER A 259 -2.04 -12.47 -16.35
CA SER A 259 -0.92 -11.73 -16.93
C SER A 259 -0.60 -12.15 -18.36
N LEU A 260 0.19 -11.30 -19.05
CA LEU A 260 0.81 -11.54 -20.35
C LEU A 260 2.33 -11.51 -20.16
N ASP A 261 3.02 -12.57 -20.59
CA ASP A 261 4.48 -12.61 -20.63
C ASP A 261 5.00 -11.83 -21.84
N LEU A 262 5.94 -10.92 -21.63
CA LEU A 262 6.46 -10.05 -22.69
C LEU A 262 7.38 -10.76 -23.68
N GLY A 263 8.12 -11.77 -23.22
CA GLY A 263 9.04 -12.53 -24.06
C GLY A 263 8.33 -13.50 -24.98
N SER A 264 7.45 -14.35 -24.43
CA SER A 264 6.71 -15.35 -25.20
C SER A 264 5.43 -14.83 -25.84
N ARG A 265 4.91 -13.67 -25.36
CA ARG A 265 3.59 -13.13 -25.73
C ARG A 265 2.43 -14.05 -25.33
N GLU A 266 2.65 -14.97 -24.42
CA GLU A 266 1.63 -15.89 -23.94
C GLU A 266 0.86 -15.32 -22.75
N ARG A 267 -0.46 -15.55 -22.73
CA ARG A 267 -1.32 -15.24 -21.61
C ARG A 267 -1.25 -16.36 -20.59
N GLU A 268 -1.07 -16.01 -19.31
CA GLU A 268 -1.06 -16.99 -18.23
C GLU A 268 -2.41 -17.72 -18.18
N PRO A 269 -2.45 -19.07 -18.13
CA PRO A 269 -3.68 -19.86 -18.06
C PRO A 269 -4.26 -19.89 -16.63
N ARG A 270 -4.28 -18.73 -15.99
CA ARG A 270 -4.75 -18.49 -14.63
C ARG A 270 -5.78 -17.38 -14.63
N PHE A 271 -6.90 -17.60 -13.94
CA PHE A 271 -8.02 -16.68 -13.85
C PHE A 271 -8.36 -16.45 -12.39
N VAL A 272 -8.11 -15.27 -11.89
CA VAL A 272 -8.37 -14.85 -10.51
C VAL A 272 -9.66 -14.04 -10.49
N VAL A 273 -10.58 -14.36 -9.58
CA VAL A 273 -11.85 -13.64 -9.49
C VAL A 273 -11.64 -12.15 -9.23
N GLY A 274 -10.62 -11.78 -8.43
CA GLY A 274 -10.28 -10.39 -8.18
C GLY A 274 -9.84 -9.63 -9.44
N THR A 275 -9.08 -10.28 -10.33
CA THR A 275 -8.70 -9.69 -11.63
C THR A 275 -9.93 -9.41 -12.49
N THR A 276 -10.84 -10.38 -12.57
CA THR A 276 -12.08 -10.24 -13.35
C THR A 276 -13.01 -9.20 -12.74
N SER A 277 -13.14 -9.15 -11.41
CA SER A 277 -13.94 -8.13 -10.70
C SER A 277 -13.44 -6.71 -10.92
N LYS A 278 -12.13 -6.48 -10.79
CA LYS A 278 -11.53 -5.16 -11.07
C LYS A 278 -11.68 -4.77 -12.55
N SER A 279 -11.63 -5.73 -13.47
CA SER A 279 -11.93 -5.47 -14.88
C SER A 279 -13.37 -5.02 -15.09
N ILE A 280 -14.35 -5.59 -14.37
CA ILE A 280 -15.76 -5.14 -14.42
C ILE A 280 -15.89 -3.69 -13.93
N PHE A 281 -15.23 -3.29 -12.82
CA PHE A 281 -15.24 -1.90 -12.36
C PHE A 281 -14.78 -0.93 -13.46
N THR A 282 -13.68 -1.28 -14.10
CA THR A 282 -13.08 -0.47 -15.17
C THR A 282 -13.95 -0.44 -16.42
N LEU A 283 -14.58 -1.54 -16.79
CA LEU A 283 -15.52 -1.59 -17.93
C LEU A 283 -16.77 -0.75 -17.69
N ILE A 284 -17.29 -0.73 -16.46
CA ILE A 284 -18.39 0.16 -16.06
C ILE A 284 -17.94 1.64 -16.19
N ALA A 285 -16.73 1.96 -15.73
CA ALA A 285 -16.18 3.31 -15.85
C ALA A 285 -15.98 3.73 -17.32
N LEU A 286 -15.48 2.82 -18.18
CA LEU A 286 -15.37 3.04 -19.62
C LEU A 286 -16.74 3.28 -20.29
N TYR A 287 -17.75 2.49 -19.90
CA TYR A 287 -19.12 2.72 -20.35
C TYR A 287 -19.64 4.08 -19.92
N SER A 288 -19.39 4.48 -18.68
CA SER A 288 -19.82 5.80 -18.16
C SER A 288 -19.14 6.96 -18.87
N ASP A 289 -17.86 6.80 -19.26
CA ASP A 289 -17.11 7.83 -19.98
C ASP A 289 -17.50 7.93 -21.47
N THR A 290 -17.71 6.77 -22.13
CA THR A 290 -17.87 6.71 -23.59
C THR A 290 -19.32 6.57 -24.07
N GLY A 291 -20.20 6.00 -23.21
CA GLY A 291 -21.55 5.57 -23.58
C GLY A 291 -21.60 4.32 -24.48
N ASP A 292 -20.45 3.66 -24.75
CA ASP A 292 -20.41 2.48 -25.63
C ASP A 292 -20.89 1.20 -24.91
N PRO A 293 -22.05 0.62 -25.31
CA PRO A 293 -22.58 -0.57 -24.66
C PRO A 293 -21.71 -1.82 -24.81
N ALA A 294 -20.77 -1.84 -25.74
CA ALA A 294 -19.85 -2.96 -25.91
C ALA A 294 -19.06 -3.26 -24.63
N TYR A 295 -18.72 -2.24 -23.84
CA TYR A 295 -18.05 -2.43 -22.57
C TYR A 295 -18.93 -3.17 -21.54
N LEU A 296 -20.25 -2.90 -21.54
CA LEU A 296 -21.18 -3.63 -20.68
C LEU A 296 -21.36 -5.09 -21.12
N ASP A 297 -21.32 -5.38 -22.42
CA ASP A 297 -21.41 -6.76 -22.91
C ASP A 297 -20.19 -7.59 -22.47
N VAL A 298 -18.99 -6.99 -22.51
CA VAL A 298 -17.75 -7.59 -21.96
C VAL A 298 -17.86 -7.78 -20.44
N ALA A 299 -18.40 -6.80 -19.72
CA ALA A 299 -18.62 -6.88 -18.27
C ALA A 299 -19.64 -7.96 -17.89
N ARG A 300 -20.74 -8.09 -18.63
CA ARG A 300 -21.74 -9.17 -18.43
C ARG A 300 -21.12 -10.54 -18.61
N LEU A 301 -20.34 -10.74 -19.68
CA LEU A 301 -19.66 -12.00 -19.92
C LEU A 301 -18.69 -12.35 -18.79
N ALA A 302 -17.98 -11.35 -18.27
CA ALA A 302 -17.08 -11.49 -17.11
C ALA A 302 -17.87 -11.85 -15.84
N ALA A 303 -19.00 -11.18 -15.58
CA ALA A 303 -19.86 -11.48 -14.44
C ALA A 303 -20.50 -12.87 -14.53
N ASP A 304 -20.91 -13.30 -15.71
CA ASP A 304 -21.44 -14.66 -15.91
C ASP A 304 -20.38 -15.72 -15.52
N TRP A 305 -19.09 -15.48 -15.78
CA TRP A 305 -18.04 -16.33 -15.25
C TRP A 305 -17.93 -16.22 -13.72
N LEU A 306 -17.98 -15.03 -13.12
CA LEU A 306 -17.97 -14.90 -11.65
C LEU A 306 -19.11 -15.68 -10.99
N LEU A 307 -20.31 -15.71 -11.60
CA LEU A 307 -21.42 -16.51 -11.10
C LEU A 307 -21.08 -18.02 -11.05
N THR A 308 -20.22 -18.52 -11.94
CA THR A 308 -19.77 -19.93 -11.90
C THR A 308 -18.76 -20.21 -10.77
N MET A 309 -18.13 -19.16 -10.23
CA MET A 309 -17.17 -19.26 -9.13
C MET A 309 -17.84 -19.09 -7.76
N LEU A 310 -19.17 -18.87 -7.74
CA LEU A 310 -19.96 -18.63 -6.55
C LEU A 310 -20.74 -19.88 -6.14
N GLY A 311 -20.57 -20.30 -4.90
CA GLY A 311 -21.36 -21.38 -4.28
C GLY A 311 -22.80 -20.93 -3.94
N ALA A 312 -23.68 -21.90 -3.72
CA ALA A 312 -25.05 -21.64 -3.32
C ALA A 312 -25.15 -20.95 -1.95
N ASP A 313 -24.14 -21.13 -1.10
CA ASP A 313 -24.00 -20.53 0.23
C ASP A 313 -23.33 -19.13 0.21
N GLY A 314 -23.09 -18.56 -0.96
CA GLY A 314 -22.42 -17.27 -1.14
C GLY A 314 -20.90 -17.30 -1.06
N ARG A 315 -20.28 -18.48 -0.90
CA ARG A 315 -18.83 -18.64 -0.89
C ARG A 315 -18.24 -18.43 -2.27
N VAL A 316 -17.13 -17.65 -2.35
CA VAL A 316 -16.41 -17.37 -3.59
C VAL A 316 -15.16 -18.22 -3.68
N SER A 317 -15.00 -18.96 -4.78
CA SER A 317 -13.74 -19.63 -5.12
C SER A 317 -12.75 -18.63 -5.73
N ALA A 318 -11.52 -18.57 -5.20
CA ALA A 318 -10.58 -17.48 -5.52
C ALA A 318 -10.01 -17.52 -6.94
N GLU A 319 -9.77 -18.70 -7.49
CA GLU A 319 -9.14 -18.82 -8.82
C GLU A 319 -9.47 -20.12 -9.55
N LEU A 320 -9.38 -20.06 -10.88
CA LEU A 320 -9.36 -21.17 -11.80
C LEU A 320 -7.99 -21.23 -12.51
N ARG A 321 -7.38 -22.40 -12.57
CA ARG A 321 -6.17 -22.67 -13.38
C ARG A 321 -6.48 -23.72 -14.44
N LEU A 322 -5.98 -23.49 -15.66
CA LEU A 322 -6.04 -24.51 -16.72
C LEU A 322 -4.68 -25.22 -16.80
N ASP A 323 -4.73 -26.52 -16.93
CA ASP A 323 -3.57 -27.32 -17.28
C ASP A 323 -3.30 -27.29 -18.80
N PRO A 324 -2.18 -27.88 -19.28
CA PRO A 324 -1.87 -27.91 -20.71
C PRO A 324 -2.91 -28.64 -21.59
N SER A 325 -3.76 -29.49 -21.01
CA SER A 325 -4.88 -30.14 -21.72
C SER A 325 -6.13 -29.24 -21.83
N GLY A 326 -6.12 -28.11 -21.12
CA GLY A 326 -7.26 -27.20 -21.02
C GLY A 326 -8.26 -27.59 -19.92
N ALA A 327 -7.97 -28.62 -19.12
CA ALA A 327 -8.79 -28.97 -17.96
C ALA A 327 -8.62 -27.94 -16.85
N GLY A 328 -9.73 -27.54 -16.20
CA GLY A 328 -9.76 -26.51 -15.17
C GLY A 328 -9.72 -27.07 -13.76
N THR A 329 -8.88 -26.48 -12.90
CA THR A 329 -8.87 -26.74 -11.46
C THR A 329 -9.25 -25.47 -10.71
N VAL A 330 -10.30 -25.53 -9.89
CA VAL A 330 -10.79 -24.43 -9.05
C VAL A 330 -10.23 -24.59 -7.64
N THR A 331 -9.68 -23.52 -7.05
CA THR A 331 -9.26 -23.54 -5.65
C THR A 331 -10.46 -23.50 -4.71
N THR A 332 -10.39 -24.24 -3.62
CA THR A 332 -11.41 -24.27 -2.58
C THR A 332 -11.14 -23.27 -1.44
N ARG A 333 -9.97 -22.60 -1.43
CA ARG A 333 -9.63 -21.60 -0.43
C ARG A 333 -10.43 -20.32 -0.66
N GLU A 334 -10.92 -19.73 0.40
CA GLU A 334 -11.65 -18.46 0.39
C GLU A 334 -10.71 -17.30 0.74
N SER A 335 -10.85 -16.19 0.03
CA SER A 335 -10.20 -14.93 0.37
C SER A 335 -11.25 -13.85 0.51
N LEU A 336 -11.33 -13.23 1.69
CA LEU A 336 -12.27 -12.12 1.93
C LEU A 336 -12.01 -10.93 1.01
N LEU A 337 -10.75 -10.67 0.67
CA LEU A 337 -10.39 -9.67 -0.34
C LEU A 337 -11.07 -9.97 -1.68
N TYR A 338 -11.00 -11.21 -2.16
CA TYR A 338 -11.61 -11.58 -3.44
C TYR A 338 -13.13 -11.70 -3.33
N THR A 339 -13.64 -12.20 -2.21
CA THR A 339 -15.09 -12.24 -1.93
C THR A 339 -15.69 -10.83 -1.98
N GLY A 340 -15.04 -9.85 -1.35
CA GLY A 340 -15.46 -8.46 -1.41
C GLY A 340 -15.40 -7.89 -2.83
N GLN A 341 -14.33 -8.18 -3.60
CA GLN A 341 -14.22 -7.72 -4.98
C GLN A 341 -15.35 -8.27 -5.87
N VAL A 342 -15.72 -9.53 -5.69
CA VAL A 342 -16.84 -10.14 -6.44
C VAL A 342 -18.17 -9.50 -6.03
N LEU A 343 -18.42 -9.34 -4.73
CA LEU A 343 -19.63 -8.69 -4.22
C LEU A 343 -19.79 -7.27 -4.80
N SER A 344 -18.72 -6.45 -4.72
CA SER A 344 -18.72 -5.10 -5.30
C SER A 344 -18.96 -5.12 -6.81
N ALA A 345 -18.32 -6.05 -7.55
CA ALA A 345 -18.48 -6.12 -9.01
C ALA A 345 -19.92 -6.45 -9.43
N LEU A 346 -20.54 -7.41 -8.76
CA LEU A 346 -21.93 -7.80 -9.05
C LEU A 346 -22.91 -6.69 -8.65
N SER A 347 -22.72 -6.04 -7.50
CA SER A 347 -23.54 -4.93 -7.04
C SER A 347 -23.50 -3.73 -8.00
N ARG A 348 -22.30 -3.28 -8.38
CA ARG A 348 -22.12 -2.18 -9.34
C ARG A 348 -22.64 -2.52 -10.73
N LEU A 349 -22.48 -3.77 -11.18
CA LEU A 349 -23.02 -4.18 -12.47
C LEU A 349 -24.55 -4.23 -12.46
N TYR A 350 -25.18 -4.64 -11.36
CA TYR A 350 -26.62 -4.53 -11.17
C TYR A 350 -27.12 -3.09 -11.28
N GLU A 351 -26.45 -2.11 -10.61
CA GLU A 351 -26.82 -0.70 -10.66
C GLU A 351 -26.91 -0.15 -12.10
N VAL A 352 -26.05 -0.61 -13.01
CA VAL A 352 -26.02 -0.11 -14.41
C VAL A 352 -26.81 -0.98 -15.38
N THR A 353 -27.14 -2.23 -15.04
CA THR A 353 -27.80 -3.17 -15.96
C THR A 353 -29.22 -3.55 -15.54
N ALA A 354 -29.57 -3.40 -14.27
CA ALA A 354 -30.78 -3.90 -13.61
C ALA A 354 -31.03 -5.40 -13.84
N ASP A 355 -29.96 -6.21 -14.03
CA ASP A 355 -30.06 -7.67 -14.17
C ASP A 355 -30.10 -8.33 -12.79
N GLU A 356 -31.27 -8.79 -12.38
CA GLU A 356 -31.55 -9.40 -11.06
C GLU A 356 -30.64 -10.58 -10.72
N ARG A 357 -30.09 -11.29 -11.70
CA ARG A 357 -29.16 -12.40 -11.46
C ARG A 357 -27.93 -11.94 -10.67
N TYR A 358 -27.46 -10.70 -10.91
CA TYR A 358 -26.31 -10.14 -10.22
C TYR A 358 -26.65 -9.72 -8.80
N LEU A 359 -27.83 -9.12 -8.58
CA LEU A 359 -28.30 -8.77 -7.24
C LEU A 359 -28.56 -10.02 -6.38
N ASP A 360 -29.19 -11.05 -6.94
CA ASP A 360 -29.42 -12.33 -6.25
C ASP A 360 -28.11 -12.99 -5.81
N ALA A 361 -27.09 -12.98 -6.67
CA ALA A 361 -25.78 -13.52 -6.35
C ALA A 361 -25.06 -12.65 -5.30
N ALA A 362 -25.11 -11.33 -5.44
CA ALA A 362 -24.58 -10.38 -4.47
C ALA A 362 -25.25 -10.56 -3.09
N SER A 363 -26.57 -10.75 -3.04
CA SER A 363 -27.32 -10.97 -1.80
C SER A 363 -26.85 -12.20 -1.02
N ARG A 364 -26.57 -13.32 -1.71
CA ARG A 364 -26.03 -14.53 -1.04
C ARG A 364 -24.64 -14.28 -0.45
N THR A 365 -23.79 -13.58 -1.19
CA THR A 365 -22.43 -13.24 -0.73
C THR A 365 -22.48 -12.25 0.42
N ALA A 366 -23.32 -11.21 0.34
CA ALA A 366 -23.51 -10.23 1.41
C ALA A 366 -24.03 -10.89 2.69
N GLY A 367 -25.06 -11.77 2.58
CA GLY A 367 -25.59 -12.52 3.73
C GLY A 367 -24.54 -13.39 4.41
N ARG A 368 -23.61 -14.00 3.64
CA ARG A 368 -22.48 -14.74 4.19
C ARG A 368 -21.50 -13.83 4.97
N LEU A 369 -21.18 -12.66 4.42
CA LEU A 369 -20.28 -11.69 5.08
C LEU A 369 -20.91 -11.10 6.34
N VAL A 370 -22.19 -10.75 6.31
CA VAL A 370 -22.95 -10.28 7.48
C VAL A 370 -22.94 -11.34 8.59
N ALA A 371 -23.23 -12.61 8.25
CA ALA A 371 -23.17 -13.69 9.23
C ALA A 371 -21.76 -13.91 9.81
N ALA A 372 -20.70 -13.58 9.07
CA ALA A 372 -19.32 -13.59 9.60
C ALA A 372 -19.10 -12.43 10.58
N VAL A 373 -19.56 -11.22 10.24
CA VAL A 373 -19.49 -10.03 11.13
C VAL A 373 -20.25 -10.28 12.44
N GLU A 374 -21.46 -10.80 12.38
CA GLU A 374 -22.27 -11.11 13.57
C GLU A 374 -21.59 -12.12 14.50
N ARG A 375 -20.78 -13.04 13.96
CA ARG A 375 -20.13 -14.11 14.72
C ARG A 375 -18.74 -13.69 15.25
N GLU A 376 -17.98 -12.90 14.52
CA GLU A 376 -16.55 -12.68 14.74
C GLU A 376 -16.18 -11.18 14.89
N GLY A 377 -17.14 -10.25 14.65
CA GLY A 377 -16.86 -8.81 14.56
C GLY A 377 -16.40 -8.39 13.18
N CYS A 378 -16.01 -7.13 13.03
CA CYS A 378 -15.67 -6.54 11.75
C CYS A 378 -14.21 -6.78 11.31
N TYR A 379 -13.34 -7.15 12.23
CA TYR A 379 -11.91 -7.37 11.95
C TYR A 379 -11.66 -8.84 11.62
N LEU A 380 -11.74 -9.18 10.34
CA LEU A 380 -11.80 -10.55 9.85
C LEU A 380 -10.52 -10.99 9.14
N GLY A 381 -10.23 -12.30 9.26
CA GLY A 381 -9.25 -13.03 8.47
C GLY A 381 -9.88 -14.03 7.51
N ASP A 382 -9.06 -14.68 6.69
CA ASP A 382 -9.49 -15.67 5.71
C ASP A 382 -8.50 -16.87 5.61
N ASP A 383 -8.71 -17.77 4.65
CA ASP A 383 -7.82 -18.94 4.46
C ASP A 383 -6.38 -18.57 4.03
N TYR A 384 -6.12 -17.31 3.71
CA TYR A 384 -4.82 -16.80 3.28
C TYR A 384 -4.14 -15.90 4.31
N ARG A 385 -4.93 -15.26 5.19
CA ARG A 385 -4.44 -14.23 6.11
C ARG A 385 -5.17 -14.29 7.45
N PRO A 386 -4.46 -14.06 8.57
CA PRO A 386 -5.12 -13.75 9.83
C PRO A 386 -5.96 -12.47 9.70
N PRO A 387 -6.77 -12.11 10.70
CA PRO A 387 -7.48 -10.83 10.73
C PRO A 387 -6.56 -9.66 10.39
N ASN A 388 -6.97 -8.83 9.44
CA ASN A 388 -6.15 -7.74 8.92
C ASN A 388 -7.01 -6.62 8.30
N PRO A 389 -6.48 -5.36 8.23
CA PRO A 389 -7.27 -4.22 7.76
C PRO A 389 -7.67 -4.32 6.29
N ILE A 390 -6.93 -5.08 5.45
CA ILE A 390 -7.25 -5.19 4.02
C ILE A 390 -8.47 -6.06 3.81
N SER A 391 -8.57 -7.23 4.47
CA SER A 391 -9.74 -8.09 4.39
C SER A 391 -10.98 -7.37 4.94
N SER A 392 -10.83 -6.67 6.08
CA SER A 392 -11.91 -5.93 6.73
C SER A 392 -12.39 -4.73 5.91
N SER A 393 -11.50 -3.96 5.29
CA SER A 393 -11.88 -2.84 4.43
C SER A 393 -12.54 -3.29 3.11
N TRP A 394 -12.17 -4.46 2.57
CA TRP A 394 -12.89 -5.04 1.44
C TRP A 394 -14.28 -5.49 1.81
N LEU A 395 -14.47 -6.04 3.01
CA LEU A 395 -15.78 -6.32 3.57
C LEU A 395 -16.60 -5.02 3.64
N ILE A 396 -16.07 -3.95 4.22
CA ILE A 396 -16.74 -2.65 4.36
C ILE A 396 -17.18 -2.12 2.99
N LEU A 397 -16.24 -1.97 2.04
CA LEU A 397 -16.58 -1.41 0.72
C LEU A 397 -17.58 -2.28 -0.04
N SER A 398 -17.44 -3.59 0.04
CA SER A 398 -18.32 -4.49 -0.72
C SER A 398 -19.74 -4.51 -0.18
N LEU A 399 -19.92 -4.48 1.14
CA LEU A 399 -21.23 -4.31 1.78
C LEU A 399 -21.81 -2.92 1.51
N PHE A 400 -20.96 -1.89 1.41
CA PHE A 400 -21.38 -0.53 1.03
C PHE A 400 -21.93 -0.49 -0.41
N ASP A 401 -21.21 -1.07 -1.38
CA ASP A 401 -21.69 -1.19 -2.76
C ASP A 401 -23.00 -2.00 -2.83
N TYR A 402 -23.11 -3.08 -2.04
CA TYR A 402 -24.34 -3.86 -1.96
C TYR A 402 -25.50 -3.11 -1.31
N ALA A 403 -25.25 -2.35 -0.23
CA ALA A 403 -26.28 -1.52 0.42
C ALA A 403 -26.85 -0.47 -0.55
N ARG A 404 -26.02 0.12 -1.40
CA ARG A 404 -26.47 1.04 -2.45
C ARG A 404 -27.32 0.33 -3.50
N ALA A 405 -26.85 -0.81 -3.99
CA ALA A 405 -27.54 -1.58 -5.04
C ALA A 405 -28.89 -2.15 -4.56
N SER A 406 -28.96 -2.63 -3.30
CA SER A 406 -30.17 -3.22 -2.73
C SER A 406 -31.10 -2.22 -2.06
N GLY A 407 -30.59 -1.07 -1.66
CA GLY A 407 -31.32 -0.09 -0.85
C GLY A 407 -31.55 -0.53 0.61
N ASP A 408 -30.80 -1.53 1.11
CA ASP A 408 -30.99 -2.08 2.47
C ASP A 408 -30.28 -1.20 3.53
N PRO A 409 -31.04 -0.50 4.39
CA PRO A 409 -30.45 0.37 5.41
C PRO A 409 -29.73 -0.40 6.52
N THR A 410 -30.09 -1.67 6.78
CA THR A 410 -29.45 -2.48 7.83
C THR A 410 -28.00 -2.82 7.44
N ILE A 411 -27.78 -3.12 6.16
CA ILE A 411 -26.42 -3.35 5.65
C ILE A 411 -25.59 -2.06 5.77
N ARG A 412 -26.21 -0.90 5.50
CA ARG A 412 -25.53 0.38 5.63
C ARG A 412 -25.09 0.64 7.08
N GLU A 413 -25.93 0.35 8.09
CA GLU A 413 -25.56 0.44 9.50
C GLU A 413 -24.34 -0.42 9.82
N ILE A 414 -24.33 -1.69 9.40
CA ILE A 414 -23.19 -2.61 9.58
C ILE A 414 -21.92 -2.04 8.96
N VAL A 415 -22.00 -1.44 7.77
CA VAL A 415 -20.84 -0.82 7.09
C VAL A 415 -20.21 0.26 7.96
N PHE A 416 -21.02 1.17 8.51
CA PHE A 416 -20.52 2.28 9.31
C PHE A 416 -19.99 1.82 10.68
N ASP A 417 -20.64 0.86 11.33
CA ASP A 417 -20.14 0.24 12.57
C ASP A 417 -18.78 -0.44 12.35
N CYS A 418 -18.65 -1.17 11.24
CA CYS A 418 -17.37 -1.79 10.88
C CYS A 418 -16.28 -0.78 10.51
N ALA A 419 -16.65 0.33 9.90
CA ALA A 419 -15.70 1.39 9.60
C ALA A 419 -15.20 2.07 10.89
N ASP A 420 -16.07 2.30 11.87
CA ASP A 420 -15.69 2.85 13.18
C ASP A 420 -14.71 1.92 13.92
N GLU A 421 -14.97 0.60 13.95
CA GLU A 421 -14.04 -0.38 14.53
C GLU A 421 -12.67 -0.38 13.81
N LEU A 422 -12.69 -0.18 12.49
CA LEU A 422 -11.46 -0.08 11.71
C LEU A 422 -10.66 1.19 12.05
N LEU A 423 -11.33 2.34 12.24
CA LEU A 423 -10.69 3.61 12.57
C LEU A 423 -9.90 3.57 13.90
N GLU A 424 -10.34 2.78 14.89
CA GLU A 424 -9.64 2.63 16.17
C GLU A 424 -8.21 2.10 16.03
N ARG A 425 -7.87 1.53 14.87
CA ARG A 425 -6.56 0.95 14.58
C ARG A 425 -5.61 1.90 13.84
N GLN A 426 -6.06 3.08 13.49
CA GLN A 426 -5.20 4.10 12.91
C GLN A 426 -4.31 4.72 13.98
N ILE A 427 -3.03 4.87 13.69
CA ILE A 427 -2.08 5.56 14.57
C ILE A 427 -2.36 7.06 14.50
N ASP A 428 -2.77 7.63 15.62
CA ASP A 428 -2.97 9.07 15.81
C ASP A 428 -1.93 9.58 16.82
N ASP A 429 -0.69 9.74 16.37
CA ASP A 429 0.43 10.23 17.15
C ASP A 429 1.20 11.28 16.33
N PRO A 430 0.87 12.57 16.47
CA PRO A 430 1.49 13.64 15.70
C PRO A 430 2.99 13.86 16.01
N ASP A 431 3.49 13.34 17.14
CA ASP A 431 4.92 13.39 17.48
C ASP A 431 5.71 12.31 16.71
N ASP A 432 5.06 11.23 16.29
CA ASP A 432 5.64 10.21 15.41
C ASP A 432 5.30 10.48 13.95
N VAL A 433 6.03 11.41 13.33
CA VAL A 433 5.76 11.87 11.95
C VAL A 433 5.80 10.74 10.92
N TYR A 434 6.56 9.67 11.17
CA TYR A 434 6.69 8.57 10.22
C TYR A 434 5.52 7.60 10.25
N ARG A 435 4.88 7.41 11.41
CA ARG A 435 3.76 6.48 11.58
C ARG A 435 2.40 7.16 11.68
N HIS A 436 2.34 8.46 12.00
CA HIS A 436 1.07 9.17 12.11
C HIS A 436 0.20 9.01 10.86
N GLY A 437 -0.98 8.44 11.02
CA GLY A 437 -1.92 8.12 9.95
C GLY A 437 -1.85 6.68 9.41
N ARG A 438 -0.81 5.90 9.73
CA ARG A 438 -0.68 4.50 9.35
C ARG A 438 -1.62 3.61 10.18
N TRP A 439 -2.04 2.49 9.60
CA TRP A 439 -2.66 1.42 10.39
C TRP A 439 -1.60 0.58 11.08
N HIS A 440 -1.89 0.14 12.32
CA HIS A 440 -0.97 -0.68 13.11
C HIS A 440 -0.52 -1.95 12.37
N ASP A 441 -1.47 -2.59 11.68
CA ASP A 441 -1.28 -3.91 11.06
C ASP A 441 -0.97 -3.84 9.56
N SER A 442 -0.72 -2.64 9.02
CA SER A 442 -0.39 -2.47 7.60
C SER A 442 0.84 -1.59 7.43
N LEU A 443 1.90 -2.18 6.92
CA LEU A 443 3.15 -1.48 6.59
C LEU A 443 3.19 -0.97 5.15
N SER A 444 2.37 -1.55 4.24
CA SER A 444 2.43 -1.22 2.82
C SER A 444 1.67 0.04 2.44
N SER A 445 2.22 0.80 1.51
CA SER A 445 1.56 1.96 0.90
C SER A 445 0.29 1.58 0.14
N SER A 446 0.26 0.41 -0.51
CA SER A 446 -0.93 -0.10 -1.20
C SER A 446 -2.09 -0.33 -0.23
N GLY A 447 -1.81 -0.92 0.94
CA GLY A 447 -2.82 -1.13 1.97
C GLY A 447 -3.37 0.19 2.52
N ASN A 448 -2.47 1.12 2.89
CA ASN A 448 -2.86 2.44 3.38
C ASN A 448 -3.58 3.27 2.29
N GLY A 449 -3.15 3.17 1.03
CA GLY A 449 -3.84 3.81 -0.11
C GLY A 449 -5.23 3.25 -0.34
N TRP A 450 -5.40 1.92 -0.21
CA TRP A 450 -6.71 1.28 -0.28
C TRP A 450 -7.65 1.74 0.84
N LEU A 451 -7.16 1.83 2.08
CA LEU A 451 -7.92 2.36 3.20
C LEU A 451 -8.34 3.82 2.97
N ALA A 452 -7.44 4.64 2.40
CA ALA A 452 -7.77 6.01 2.02
C ALA A 452 -8.92 6.06 0.97
N GLU A 453 -8.89 5.18 -0.04
CA GLU A 453 -9.94 5.08 -1.06
C GLU A 453 -11.29 4.68 -0.43
N VAL A 454 -11.31 3.66 0.44
CA VAL A 454 -12.53 3.20 1.13
C VAL A 454 -13.12 4.28 2.03
N LEU A 455 -12.30 4.89 2.89
CA LEU A 455 -12.77 5.92 3.81
C LEU A 455 -13.21 7.20 3.07
N SER A 456 -12.56 7.54 1.95
CA SER A 456 -13.00 8.64 1.10
C SER A 456 -14.38 8.37 0.50
N ALA A 457 -14.66 7.14 0.05
CA ALA A 457 -15.97 6.76 -0.46
C ALA A 457 -17.06 6.87 0.60
N LEU A 458 -16.80 6.46 1.85
CA LEU A 458 -17.72 6.59 2.96
C LEU A 458 -17.95 8.07 3.36
N TYR A 459 -16.88 8.87 3.34
CA TYR A 459 -16.99 10.32 3.61
C TYR A 459 -17.89 11.03 2.60
N LEU A 460 -17.75 10.70 1.32
CA LEU A 460 -18.48 11.35 0.22
C LEU A 460 -19.94 10.89 0.08
N ASP A 461 -20.32 9.75 0.64
CA ASP A 461 -21.69 9.22 0.58
C ASP A 461 -22.54 9.63 1.80
N CYS A 462 -22.15 10.69 2.47
CA CYS A 462 -22.94 11.20 3.59
C CYS A 462 -24.30 11.73 3.14
N PRO A 463 -25.39 11.39 3.86
CA PRO A 463 -26.68 11.98 3.59
C PRO A 463 -26.64 13.51 3.84
N ASP A 464 -27.21 14.30 2.93
CA ASP A 464 -27.38 15.75 3.11
C ASP A 464 -28.13 16.10 4.43
N SER A 465 -28.91 15.15 4.96
CA SER A 465 -29.65 15.29 6.20
C SER A 465 -28.81 15.18 7.48
N ASP A 466 -27.62 14.57 7.39
CA ASP A 466 -26.69 14.40 8.51
C ASP A 466 -25.22 14.40 8.03
N PRO A 467 -24.71 15.56 7.62
CA PRO A 467 -23.32 15.68 7.17
C PRO A 467 -22.30 15.39 8.29
N ASP A 468 -22.71 15.54 9.55
CA ASP A 468 -21.83 15.28 10.70
C ASP A 468 -21.59 13.79 10.91
N ALA A 469 -22.49 12.92 10.41
CA ALA A 469 -22.35 11.47 10.53
C ALA A 469 -21.06 10.94 9.86
N CYS A 470 -20.58 11.60 8.81
CA CYS A 470 -19.36 11.18 8.11
C CYS A 470 -18.15 12.07 8.39
N ALA A 471 -18.33 13.19 9.12
CA ALA A 471 -17.23 14.11 9.45
C ALA A 471 -16.06 13.37 10.15
N ARG A 472 -16.37 12.30 10.89
CA ARG A 472 -15.37 11.44 11.55
C ARG A 472 -14.37 10.74 10.62
N PHE A 473 -14.68 10.62 9.34
CA PHE A 473 -13.76 10.03 8.35
C PHE A 473 -12.80 11.06 7.74
N HIS A 474 -13.08 12.36 7.86
CA HIS A 474 -12.29 13.41 7.26
C HIS A 474 -10.83 13.38 7.74
N ASP A 475 -10.59 13.55 9.03
CA ASP A 475 -9.23 13.63 9.57
C ASP A 475 -8.42 12.33 9.39
N PRO A 476 -9.00 11.13 9.58
CA PRO A 476 -8.34 9.87 9.22
C PRO A 476 -7.89 9.82 7.75
N VAL A 477 -8.69 10.29 6.81
CA VAL A 477 -8.32 10.36 5.39
C VAL A 477 -7.17 11.35 5.17
N ILE A 478 -7.22 12.54 5.79
CA ILE A 478 -6.15 13.55 5.66
C ILE A 478 -4.82 13.01 6.23
N ARG A 479 -4.85 12.30 7.37
CA ARG A 479 -3.67 11.64 7.93
C ARG A 479 -3.08 10.61 6.97
N LEU A 480 -3.93 9.81 6.30
CA LEU A 480 -3.49 8.87 5.27
C LEU A 480 -2.89 9.58 4.06
N PHE A 481 -3.48 10.67 3.60
CA PHE A 481 -2.94 11.44 2.48
C PHE A 481 -1.53 11.94 2.80
N ARG A 482 -1.33 12.53 3.98
CA ARG A 482 0.01 12.95 4.42
C ARG A 482 1.00 11.79 4.45
N LEU A 483 0.60 10.63 5.00
CA LEU A 483 1.42 9.43 5.04
C LEU A 483 1.81 8.95 3.63
N LEU A 484 0.84 8.88 2.71
CA LEU A 484 1.08 8.46 1.32
C LEU A 484 1.97 9.44 0.55
N MET A 485 1.89 10.75 0.86
CA MET A 485 2.83 11.75 0.34
C MET A 485 4.26 11.45 0.77
N GLN A 486 4.44 10.99 2.02
CA GLN A 486 5.75 10.63 2.56
C GLN A 486 6.36 9.41 1.84
N TYR A 487 5.51 8.50 1.33
CA TYR A 487 5.92 7.32 0.54
C TYR A 487 5.96 7.61 -0.96
N THR A 488 5.73 8.85 -1.40
CA THR A 488 5.78 9.20 -2.82
C THR A 488 7.18 9.66 -3.19
N TYR A 489 7.73 9.13 -4.29
CA TYR A 489 8.97 9.63 -4.87
C TYR A 489 8.80 11.08 -5.34
N SER A 490 9.58 11.94 -4.72
CA SER A 490 9.70 13.37 -4.96
C SER A 490 11.19 13.72 -5.05
N PRO A 491 11.59 14.91 -5.45
CA PRO A 491 13.00 15.32 -5.43
C PRO A 491 13.68 15.05 -4.09
N GLU A 492 12.92 15.22 -2.98
CA GLU A 492 13.44 15.07 -1.62
C GLU A 492 13.63 13.60 -1.20
N ASN A 493 12.80 12.67 -1.76
CA ASN A 493 12.78 11.25 -1.40
C ASN A 493 13.37 10.31 -2.47
N SER A 494 13.93 10.87 -3.56
CA SER A 494 14.44 10.09 -4.71
C SER A 494 15.95 9.84 -4.65
N PHE A 495 16.61 10.07 -3.53
CA PHE A 495 18.08 9.95 -3.42
C PHE A 495 18.60 8.51 -3.61
N VAL A 496 17.75 7.50 -3.47
CA VAL A 496 18.10 6.08 -3.59
C VAL A 496 17.79 5.47 -4.96
N VAL A 497 17.20 6.23 -5.88
CA VAL A 497 16.74 5.68 -7.16
C VAL A 497 17.71 5.97 -8.29
N LYS A 498 17.86 5.01 -9.17
CA LYS A 498 18.75 5.11 -10.32
C LYS A 498 18.24 6.13 -11.36
N ASP A 499 16.92 6.20 -11.59
CA ASP A 499 16.28 7.22 -12.43
C ASP A 499 15.20 7.99 -11.64
N PRO A 500 15.56 9.14 -11.02
CA PRO A 500 14.59 9.97 -10.30
C PRO A 500 13.43 10.48 -11.17
N ALA A 501 13.65 10.70 -12.48
CA ALA A 501 12.62 11.17 -13.37
C ALA A 501 11.59 10.06 -13.65
N MET A 502 12.05 8.83 -13.80
CA MET A 502 11.19 7.65 -13.97
C MET A 502 10.39 7.35 -12.69
N ALA A 503 11.01 7.43 -11.51
CA ALA A 503 10.38 7.11 -10.24
C ALA A 503 9.36 8.17 -9.77
N ARG A 504 9.53 9.43 -10.17
CA ARG A 504 8.77 10.59 -9.66
C ARG A 504 7.26 10.36 -9.73
N GLY A 505 6.56 10.57 -8.61
CA GLY A 505 5.11 10.34 -8.47
C GLY A 505 4.73 8.89 -8.19
N GLY A 506 5.67 7.95 -8.27
CA GLY A 506 5.48 6.58 -7.80
C GLY A 506 5.40 6.52 -6.27
N VAL A 507 4.52 5.68 -5.73
CA VAL A 507 4.38 5.45 -4.29
C VAL A 507 5.09 4.16 -3.95
N PHE A 508 6.26 4.25 -3.27
CA PHE A 508 7.03 3.07 -2.93
C PHE A 508 6.34 2.23 -1.84
N TRP A 509 6.64 0.94 -1.84
CA TRP A 509 5.91 -0.07 -1.07
C TRP A 509 5.91 0.16 0.43
N SER A 510 7.11 0.41 0.97
CA SER A 510 7.30 0.68 2.40
C SER A 510 8.60 1.45 2.62
N THR A 511 8.87 1.84 3.86
CA THR A 511 10.13 2.47 4.22
C THR A 511 11.35 1.55 4.06
N ARG A 512 11.14 0.23 3.96
CA ARG A 512 12.18 -0.76 3.78
C ARG A 512 12.33 -1.21 2.33
N GLU A 513 11.21 -1.25 1.60
CA GLU A 513 11.13 -1.79 0.25
C GLU A 513 10.78 -0.66 -0.71
N ARG A 514 11.75 -0.27 -1.50
CA ARG A 514 11.71 0.93 -2.35
C ARG A 514 11.19 0.68 -3.76
N TYR A 515 10.67 -0.50 -4.05
CA TYR A 515 9.96 -0.71 -5.29
C TYR A 515 8.57 -0.03 -5.26
N VAL A 516 8.07 0.33 -6.42
CA VAL A 516 6.70 0.80 -6.59
C VAL A 516 5.85 -0.36 -7.08
N ARG A 517 4.79 -0.69 -6.34
CA ARG A 517 3.72 -1.54 -6.85
C ARG A 517 2.62 -0.64 -7.40
N THR A 518 2.20 -0.89 -8.64
CA THR A 518 1.32 0.04 -9.39
C THR A 518 0.01 0.35 -8.67
N ASP A 519 -0.57 -0.62 -7.96
CA ASP A 519 -1.79 -0.39 -7.18
C ASP A 519 -1.60 0.57 -6.00
N SER A 520 -0.38 0.70 -5.44
CA SER A 520 -0.10 1.71 -4.43
C SER A 520 -0.35 3.13 -4.96
N VAL A 521 0.04 3.36 -6.22
CA VAL A 521 -0.21 4.64 -6.89
C VAL A 521 -1.69 4.80 -7.22
N CYS A 522 -2.32 3.75 -7.78
CA CYS A 522 -3.73 3.80 -8.16
C CYS A 522 -4.64 4.10 -6.97
N HIS A 523 -4.46 3.41 -5.84
CA HIS A 523 -5.29 3.60 -4.66
C HIS A 523 -5.09 5.00 -4.04
N ALA A 524 -3.84 5.47 -3.94
CA ALA A 524 -3.56 6.83 -3.47
C ALA A 524 -4.22 7.88 -4.39
N MET A 525 -4.04 7.73 -5.70
CA MET A 525 -4.59 8.64 -6.71
C MET A 525 -6.12 8.68 -6.70
N ASN A 526 -6.78 7.52 -6.62
CA ASN A 526 -8.24 7.46 -6.55
C ASN A 526 -8.76 8.25 -5.35
N ALA A 527 -8.17 8.02 -4.16
CA ALA A 527 -8.55 8.76 -2.95
C ALA A 527 -8.31 10.27 -3.11
N TYR A 528 -7.18 10.68 -3.68
CA TYR A 528 -6.87 12.10 -3.91
C TYR A 528 -7.87 12.76 -4.86
N VAL A 529 -8.15 12.12 -6.01
CA VAL A 529 -9.08 12.65 -7.02
C VAL A 529 -10.51 12.75 -6.46
N PHE A 530 -10.95 11.74 -5.70
CA PHE A 530 -12.29 11.77 -5.10
C PHE A 530 -12.45 12.91 -4.08
N MET A 531 -11.38 13.22 -3.32
CA MET A 531 -11.47 14.16 -2.21
C MET A 531 -11.07 15.59 -2.54
N VAL A 532 -10.24 15.83 -3.56
CA VAL A 532 -9.57 17.13 -3.76
C VAL A 532 -10.52 18.32 -3.84
N ASP A 533 -11.70 18.14 -4.43
CA ASP A 533 -12.70 19.23 -4.56
C ASP A 533 -13.56 19.42 -3.30
N HIS A 534 -13.52 18.44 -2.37
CA HIS A 534 -14.25 18.48 -1.11
C HIS A 534 -13.41 18.99 0.06
N LEU A 535 -12.12 19.29 -0.20
CA LEU A 535 -11.20 19.78 0.82
C LEU A 535 -11.08 21.31 0.78
N ALA A 536 -10.89 21.91 1.96
CA ALA A 536 -10.64 23.34 2.08
C ALA A 536 -9.35 23.76 1.37
N ASP A 537 -9.31 25.00 0.89
CA ASP A 537 -8.07 25.59 0.39
C ASP A 537 -7.08 25.84 1.57
N GLY A 538 -5.78 25.70 1.29
CA GLY A 538 -4.71 25.92 2.25
C GLY A 538 -4.23 24.67 2.95
N VAL A 539 -3.72 24.84 4.16
CA VAL A 539 -3.14 23.77 4.98
C VAL A 539 -4.25 22.85 5.51
N LEU A 540 -4.14 21.56 5.24
CA LEU A 540 -5.05 20.51 5.68
C LEU A 540 -4.58 19.86 6.98
N VAL A 541 -3.27 19.67 7.13
CA VAL A 541 -2.63 19.20 8.36
C VAL A 541 -1.23 19.75 8.47
N GLU A 542 -0.84 20.08 9.68
CA GLU A 542 0.51 20.51 10.04
C GLU A 542 0.92 19.79 11.32
N LEU A 543 1.98 18.99 11.23
CA LEU A 543 2.54 18.28 12.38
C LEU A 543 3.60 19.15 13.09
N PRO A 544 3.71 19.01 14.40
CA PRO A 544 4.67 19.78 15.17
C PRO A 544 6.10 19.54 14.65
N GLU A 545 6.90 20.61 14.63
CA GLU A 545 8.34 20.47 14.40
C GLU A 545 9.00 19.88 15.66
N PRO A 546 10.13 19.17 15.51
CA PRO A 546 10.91 18.74 16.66
C PRO A 546 11.22 19.92 17.59
N PRO A 547 11.38 19.70 18.89
CA PRO A 547 11.78 20.73 19.82
C PRO A 547 12.98 21.54 19.33
N LEU A 548 13.02 22.84 19.59
CA LEU A 548 14.07 23.73 19.09
C LEU A 548 15.49 23.24 19.41
N ALA A 549 15.69 22.62 20.58
CA ALA A 549 16.97 22.05 20.97
C ALA A 549 17.40 20.90 20.04
N GLU A 550 16.48 20.02 19.68
CA GLU A 550 16.72 18.92 18.75
C GLU A 550 16.94 19.43 17.33
N ARG A 551 16.15 20.42 16.90
CA ARG A 551 16.32 21.08 15.59
C ARG A 551 17.65 21.79 15.47
N LEU A 552 18.06 22.56 16.47
CA LEU A 552 19.37 23.24 16.52
C LEU A 552 20.53 22.23 16.56
N GLU A 553 20.30 21.07 17.19
CA GLU A 553 21.27 19.99 17.18
C GLU A 553 21.39 19.36 15.78
N LEU A 554 20.29 19.13 15.08
CA LEU A 554 20.27 18.65 13.70
C LEU A 554 20.86 19.68 12.72
N GLU A 555 20.48 20.95 12.84
CA GLU A 555 21.03 22.06 12.04
C GLU A 555 22.50 22.27 12.32
N GLY A 556 22.92 22.23 13.58
CA GLY A 556 24.30 22.32 13.99
C GLY A 556 25.15 21.14 13.51
N ARG A 557 24.58 19.98 13.36
CA ARG A 557 25.21 18.79 12.73
C ARG A 557 25.31 18.98 11.22
N ALA A 558 24.25 19.41 10.56
CA ALA A 558 24.23 19.74 9.13
C ALA A 558 25.21 20.89 8.81
N GLY A 559 25.25 21.95 9.62
CA GLY A 559 26.19 23.05 9.48
C GLY A 559 27.67 22.66 9.71
N ARG A 560 27.93 21.69 10.60
CA ARG A 560 29.28 21.12 10.76
C ARG A 560 29.68 20.22 9.59
N LEU A 561 28.72 19.62 8.92
CA LEU A 561 28.96 18.88 7.68
C LEU A 561 29.22 19.84 6.51
N ALA A 562 28.39 20.87 6.34
CA ALA A 562 28.53 21.89 5.30
C ALA A 562 29.78 22.79 5.47
N GLY A 563 30.15 23.14 6.69
CA GLY A 563 31.36 23.97 6.96
C GLY A 563 32.69 23.27 6.69
N ARG A 564 32.70 22.02 6.21
CA ARG A 564 33.87 21.31 5.69
C ARG A 564 34.00 21.39 4.16
N GLU A 565 33.00 21.97 3.48
CA GLU A 565 32.93 22.03 2.01
C GLU A 565 33.82 23.11 1.36
N ASP A 566 34.24 24.10 2.12
CA ASP A 566 35.05 25.20 1.54
C ASP A 566 36.49 24.82 1.12
N GLN A 567 36.83 23.52 1.10
CA GLN A 567 38.22 23.09 0.85
C GLN A 567 38.45 21.95 -0.14
N ALA A 568 37.55 21.59 -1.04
CA ALA A 568 37.92 20.65 -2.14
C ALA A 568 36.89 20.61 -3.28
N ALA A 569 37.35 20.91 -4.46
CA ALA A 569 36.60 20.73 -5.72
C ALA A 569 37.28 19.69 -6.64
N ASP A 570 36.48 19.01 -7.42
CA ASP A 570 36.72 18.25 -8.65
C ASP A 570 37.15 16.78 -8.57
N GLY A 571 36.31 15.88 -9.10
CA GLY A 571 36.59 14.49 -9.48
C GLY A 571 35.34 13.74 -9.98
N GLU A 572 35.34 13.26 -11.23
CA GLU A 572 34.27 12.52 -11.88
C GLU A 572 34.20 11.04 -11.41
N PRO A 573 33.01 10.40 -11.38
CA PRO A 573 32.85 9.02 -10.95
C PRO A 573 32.95 8.01 -12.10
N GLU A 574 33.63 6.90 -11.88
CA GLU A 574 33.61 5.69 -12.71
C GLU A 574 32.40 4.80 -12.38
N GLU A 575 31.73 4.33 -13.43
CA GLU A 575 30.64 3.35 -13.36
C GLU A 575 31.16 1.95 -13.00
N GLU A 576 30.65 1.33 -11.96
CA GLU A 576 30.71 -0.11 -11.80
C GLU A 576 29.31 -0.75 -11.92
N ALA A 577 29.16 -1.54 -12.98
CA ALA A 577 28.07 -2.45 -13.20
C ALA A 577 28.24 -3.68 -12.29
N GLY A 578 27.31 -3.90 -11.39
CA GLY A 578 27.17 -5.11 -10.59
C GLY A 578 25.97 -5.91 -11.05
N ASP A 579 26.24 -7.08 -11.58
CA ASP A 579 25.36 -8.16 -12.02
C ASP A 579 25.08 -9.15 -10.87
N PRO A 580 24.08 -10.02 -11.00
CA PRO A 580 22.65 -9.95 -11.32
C PRO A 580 21.72 -10.16 -10.12
#